data_08f1517db6171b98285a3d7b3b9e94f0
#
_entry.id   08f1517db6171b98285a3d7b3b9e94f0
#
_cell.length_a   1.000
_cell.length_b   1.000
_cell.length_c   1.000
_cell.angle_alpha   90.00
_cell.angle_beta   90.00
_cell.angle_gamma   90.00
#
_symmetry.space_group_name_H-M   'P 1'
#
loop_
_entity.id
_entity.type
_entity.pdbx_description
1 polymer ?
#
loop_
_entity_poly.entity_id
_entity_poly.type
_entity_poly.pdbx_seq_one_letter_code
_entity_poly.pdbx_strand_id
1 'polypeptide(L)'
;WTRAKLAQPPNIYQMGLRLGLSYKATCWALVATGVLSRAQAQALQSIEVKGIKHSLAPERLMPHNWADVWHLSDQDRGTRIEATPDDVFAVHLRDMASSGFVWELVEVNGDADVLKESTELPRSYGADSSRVVHLRFSRPGIHTLAFEHRRPWNKQRIDTIEVAVEG
;
A
#
# COMPACT_ATOMS: atom_id res chain seq x y z
N TRP A 1 9.66 8.04 -10.43
CA TRP A 1 10.06 8.20 -9.01
C TRP A 1 11.32 9.05 -8.94
N THR A 2 11.33 10.12 -8.14
CA THR A 2 12.55 10.89 -7.87
C THR A 2 13.38 10.19 -6.78
N ARG A 3 14.72 10.38 -6.79
CA ARG A 3 15.60 9.85 -5.72
C ARG A 3 15.12 10.23 -4.32
N ALA A 4 14.63 11.45 -4.15
CA ALA A 4 14.11 11.94 -2.88
C ALA A 4 12.88 11.15 -2.39
N LYS A 5 11.98 10.74 -3.30
CA LYS A 5 10.84 9.87 -2.95
C LYS A 5 11.29 8.46 -2.61
N LEU A 6 12.23 7.89 -3.37
CA LEU A 6 12.77 6.55 -3.09
C LEU A 6 13.47 6.48 -1.74
N ALA A 7 14.09 7.57 -1.28
CA ALA A 7 14.79 7.64 0.01
C ALA A 7 13.86 7.80 1.23
N GLN A 8 12.56 7.84 1.06
CA GLN A 8 11.61 7.92 2.18
C GLN A 8 11.45 6.55 2.86
N PRO A 9 11.47 6.49 4.22
CA PRO A 9 11.38 5.22 4.94
C PRO A 9 10.20 4.33 4.54
N PRO A 10 8.97 4.83 4.39
CA PRO A 10 7.84 4.00 3.93
C PRO A 10 8.06 3.40 2.54
N ASN A 11 8.69 4.15 1.62
CA ASN A 11 8.93 3.65 0.26
C ASN A 11 10.02 2.57 0.23
N ILE A 12 11.08 2.73 1.05
CA ILE A 12 12.12 1.71 1.22
C ILE A 12 11.53 0.44 1.81
N TYR A 13 10.66 0.57 2.81
CA TYR A 13 9.97 -0.55 3.42
C TYR A 13 9.09 -1.29 2.40
N GLN A 14 8.27 -0.57 1.63
CA GLN A 14 7.43 -1.14 0.58
C GLN A 14 8.24 -1.81 -0.54
N MET A 15 9.40 -1.25 -0.87
CA MET A 15 10.32 -1.85 -1.84
C MET A 15 10.89 -3.16 -1.29
N GLY A 16 11.27 -3.16 0.00
CA GLY A 16 11.75 -4.38 0.67
C GLY A 16 10.74 -5.51 0.61
N LEU A 17 9.49 -5.24 0.94
CA LEU A 17 8.41 -6.23 0.87
C LEU A 17 8.29 -6.84 -0.54
N ARG A 18 8.27 -5.99 -1.58
CA ARG A 18 8.14 -6.45 -2.99
C ARG A 18 9.35 -7.24 -3.49
N LEU A 19 10.51 -7.05 -2.88
CA LEU A 19 11.75 -7.74 -3.25
C LEU A 19 12.10 -8.91 -2.32
N GLY A 20 11.27 -9.19 -1.31
CA GLY A 20 11.58 -10.20 -0.29
C GLY A 20 12.82 -9.85 0.55
N LEU A 21 13.09 -8.55 0.73
CA LEU A 21 14.25 -8.06 1.48
C LEU A 21 13.81 -7.40 2.79
N SER A 22 14.62 -7.56 3.84
CA SER A 22 14.43 -6.76 5.05
C SER A 22 14.66 -5.27 4.78
N TYR A 23 14.05 -4.40 5.58
CA TYR A 23 14.23 -2.94 5.48
C TYR A 23 15.71 -2.54 5.46
N LYS A 24 16.52 -3.12 6.35
CA LYS A 24 17.97 -2.86 6.42
C LYS A 24 18.69 -3.33 5.14
N ALA A 25 18.36 -4.52 4.64
CA ALA A 25 18.95 -5.04 3.40
C ALA A 25 18.59 -4.14 2.21
N THR A 26 17.36 -3.64 2.16
CA THR A 26 16.92 -2.71 1.12
C THR A 26 17.68 -1.40 1.16
N CYS A 27 17.95 -0.84 2.34
CA CYS A 27 18.80 0.36 2.47
C CYS A 27 20.18 0.15 1.82
N TRP A 28 20.82 -1.01 2.05
CA TRP A 28 22.13 -1.31 1.46
C TRP A 28 22.06 -1.61 -0.03
N ALA A 29 21.01 -2.27 -0.50
CA ALA A 29 20.78 -2.46 -1.93
C ALA A 29 20.67 -1.12 -2.67
N LEU A 30 20.03 -0.12 -2.05
CA LEU A 30 19.93 1.23 -2.61
C LEU A 30 21.28 1.99 -2.61
N VAL A 31 22.21 1.65 -1.72
CA VAL A 31 23.60 2.14 -1.82
C VAL A 31 24.31 1.53 -2.99
N ALA A 32 24.18 0.21 -3.18
CA ALA A 32 24.82 -0.50 -4.30
C ALA A 32 24.35 0.03 -5.67
N THR A 33 23.11 0.47 -5.78
CA THR A 33 22.54 1.07 -7.00
C THR A 33 22.78 2.60 -7.12
N GLY A 34 23.48 3.20 -6.15
CA GLY A 34 23.79 4.63 -6.16
C GLY A 34 22.59 5.55 -5.86
N VAL A 35 21.48 5.00 -5.38
CA VAL A 35 20.29 5.80 -4.98
C VAL A 35 20.54 6.48 -3.63
N LEU A 36 21.17 5.78 -2.68
CA LEU A 36 21.54 6.30 -1.37
C LEU A 36 23.07 6.38 -1.24
N SER A 37 23.53 7.34 -0.45
CA SER A 37 24.89 7.33 0.10
C SER A 37 24.98 6.36 1.29
N ARG A 38 26.20 5.92 1.65
CA ARG A 38 26.41 5.11 2.85
C ARG A 38 25.92 5.80 4.13
N ALA A 39 26.17 7.10 4.26
CA ALA A 39 25.73 7.88 5.41
C ALA A 39 24.19 7.95 5.52
N GLN A 40 23.50 8.11 4.39
CA GLN A 40 22.04 8.07 4.36
C GLN A 40 21.50 6.68 4.76
N ALA A 41 22.08 5.61 4.25
CA ALA A 41 21.66 4.26 4.60
C ALA A 41 21.86 3.96 6.09
N GLN A 42 22.99 4.40 6.67
CA GLN A 42 23.26 4.28 8.11
C GLN A 42 22.22 5.04 8.96
N ALA A 43 21.88 6.26 8.58
CA ALA A 43 20.84 7.03 9.27
C ALA A 43 19.46 6.38 9.15
N LEU A 44 19.11 5.87 7.97
CA LEU A 44 17.82 5.21 7.72
C LEU A 44 17.66 3.89 8.48
N GLN A 45 18.74 3.12 8.66
CA GLN A 45 18.71 1.87 9.43
C GLN A 45 18.37 2.05 10.91
N SER A 46 18.58 3.24 11.48
CA SER A 46 18.21 3.55 12.87
C SER A 46 16.72 3.74 13.07
N ILE A 47 15.96 3.87 11.97
CA ILE A 47 14.51 4.04 12.03
C ILE A 47 13.87 2.69 12.30
N GLU A 48 13.05 2.64 13.34
CA GLU A 48 12.31 1.44 13.69
C GLU A 48 11.19 1.14 12.68
N VAL A 49 11.19 -0.07 12.14
CA VAL A 49 10.18 -0.54 11.18
C VAL A 49 8.76 -0.47 11.77
N LYS A 50 8.61 -0.67 13.08
CA LYS A 50 7.33 -0.51 13.78
C LYS A 50 6.73 0.88 13.54
N GLY A 51 7.53 1.93 13.66
CA GLY A 51 7.09 3.31 13.41
C GLY A 51 6.67 3.53 11.94
N ILE A 52 7.38 2.89 11.00
CA ILE A 52 7.02 2.93 9.58
C ILE A 52 5.66 2.25 9.37
N LYS A 53 5.45 1.04 9.91
CA LYS A 53 4.18 0.31 9.82
C LYS A 53 3.01 1.16 10.37
N HIS A 54 3.19 1.80 11.53
CA HIS A 54 2.15 2.63 12.15
C HIS A 54 1.85 3.91 11.35
N SER A 55 2.79 4.41 10.55
CA SER A 55 2.53 5.52 9.63
C SER A 55 1.67 5.13 8.43
N LEU A 56 1.64 3.84 8.09
CA LEU A 56 0.88 3.28 6.97
C LEU A 56 -0.49 2.74 7.40
N ALA A 57 -0.58 2.18 8.61
CA ALA A 57 -1.83 1.70 9.16
C ALA A 57 -1.88 1.94 10.68
N PRO A 58 -3.03 2.34 11.25
CA PRO A 58 -3.18 2.50 12.69
C PRO A 58 -2.84 1.20 13.45
N GLU A 59 -2.15 1.31 14.58
CA GLU A 59 -1.71 0.16 15.39
C GLU A 59 -2.86 -0.81 15.73
N ARG A 60 -4.06 -0.27 16.02
CA ARG A 60 -5.25 -1.06 16.33
C ARG A 60 -5.74 -1.98 15.20
N LEU A 61 -5.28 -1.75 13.97
CA LEU A 61 -5.62 -2.58 12.82
C LEU A 61 -4.62 -3.73 12.62
N MET A 62 -3.48 -3.68 13.32
CA MET A 62 -2.45 -4.71 13.24
C MET A 62 -2.82 -5.88 14.15
N PRO A 63 -2.97 -7.11 13.62
CA PRO A 63 -3.31 -8.27 14.45
C PRO A 63 -2.18 -8.64 15.43
N HIS A 64 -0.93 -8.41 15.02
CA HIS A 64 0.29 -8.63 15.80
C HIS A 64 1.46 -7.85 15.20
N ASN A 65 2.58 -7.77 15.94
CA ASN A 65 3.75 -6.98 15.55
C ASN A 65 4.48 -7.51 14.31
N TRP A 66 4.28 -8.77 13.95
CA TRP A 66 4.94 -9.41 12.80
C TRP A 66 4.23 -9.10 11.48
N ALA A 67 2.92 -8.82 11.52
CA ALA A 67 2.16 -8.48 10.34
C ALA A 67 2.81 -7.32 9.59
N ASP A 68 2.93 -7.44 8.28
CA ASP A 68 3.42 -6.37 7.44
C ASP A 68 2.27 -5.48 6.97
N VAL A 69 2.59 -4.27 6.53
CA VAL A 69 1.62 -3.32 5.99
C VAL A 69 1.98 -3.04 4.54
N TRP A 70 1.13 -3.51 3.65
CA TRP A 70 1.25 -3.29 2.22
C TRP A 70 0.53 -2.00 1.82
N HIS A 71 1.25 -1.08 1.21
CA HIS A 71 0.65 0.10 0.61
C HIS A 71 0.38 -0.18 -0.86
N LEU A 72 -0.89 -0.22 -1.24
CA LEU A 72 -1.35 -0.44 -2.60
C LEU A 72 -2.01 0.83 -3.16
N SER A 73 -1.88 1.03 -4.45
CA SER A 73 -2.44 2.17 -5.18
C SER A 73 -2.85 1.74 -6.58
N ASP A 74 -3.41 2.66 -7.35
CA ASP A 74 -3.69 2.48 -8.78
C ASP A 74 -2.47 2.09 -9.63
N GLN A 75 -1.26 2.33 -9.12
CA GLN A 75 -0.01 1.93 -9.79
C GLN A 75 0.27 0.42 -9.69
N ASP A 76 -0.32 -0.26 -8.71
CA ASP A 76 -0.18 -1.71 -8.50
C ASP A 76 -1.17 -2.53 -9.36
N ARG A 77 -1.92 -1.88 -10.22
CA ARG A 77 -2.89 -2.48 -11.14
C ARG A 77 -2.23 -3.52 -12.06
N GLY A 78 -2.84 -4.69 -12.14
CA GLY A 78 -2.32 -5.81 -12.92
C GLY A 78 -1.06 -6.45 -12.34
N THR A 79 -0.67 -6.10 -11.12
CA THR A 79 0.44 -6.74 -10.40
C THR A 79 -0.06 -7.83 -9.48
N ARG A 80 0.83 -8.76 -9.14
CA ARG A 80 0.63 -9.76 -8.09
C ARG A 80 1.48 -9.41 -6.90
N ILE A 81 0.86 -9.39 -5.73
CA ILE A 81 1.49 -9.18 -4.43
C ILE A 81 1.54 -10.50 -3.70
N GLU A 82 2.72 -10.89 -3.23
CA GLU A 82 2.92 -12.06 -2.38
C GLU A 82 3.00 -11.61 -0.93
N ALA A 83 2.03 -12.04 -0.14
CA ALA A 83 1.85 -11.62 1.25
C ALA A 83 1.72 -12.82 2.19
N THR A 84 1.83 -12.59 3.48
CA THR A 84 1.58 -13.60 4.51
C THR A 84 0.18 -13.44 5.10
N PRO A 85 -0.40 -14.49 5.71
CA PRO A 85 -1.64 -14.36 6.45
C PRO A 85 -1.53 -13.27 7.51
N ASP A 86 -2.62 -12.54 7.71
CA ASP A 86 -2.71 -11.43 8.67
C ASP A 86 -1.98 -10.12 8.28
N ASP A 87 -1.27 -10.08 7.15
CA ASP A 87 -0.77 -8.81 6.63
C ASP A 87 -1.93 -7.83 6.38
N VAL A 88 -1.66 -6.56 6.65
CA VAL A 88 -2.63 -5.48 6.47
C VAL A 88 -2.36 -4.77 5.14
N PHE A 89 -3.41 -4.57 4.36
CA PHE A 89 -3.34 -3.86 3.09
C PHE A 89 -3.99 -2.48 3.24
N ALA A 90 -3.21 -1.43 3.07
CA ALA A 90 -3.68 -0.05 2.98
C ALA A 90 -3.81 0.33 1.49
N VAL A 91 -5.01 0.26 0.97
CA VAL A 91 -5.31 0.55 -0.44
C VAL A 91 -5.68 2.01 -0.58
N HIS A 92 -4.83 2.77 -1.27
CA HIS A 92 -5.00 4.19 -1.53
C HIS A 92 -5.55 4.42 -2.93
N LEU A 93 -6.78 4.90 -2.98
CA LEU A 93 -7.51 5.22 -4.21
C LEU A 93 -7.62 6.74 -4.32
N ARG A 94 -7.08 7.29 -5.39
CA ARG A 94 -7.14 8.75 -5.62
C ARG A 94 -8.42 9.11 -6.35
N ASP A 95 -9.30 9.83 -5.68
CA ASP A 95 -10.51 10.40 -6.28
C ASP A 95 -10.18 11.72 -6.98
N MET A 96 -10.42 11.78 -8.27
CA MET A 96 -10.37 13.04 -9.01
C MET A 96 -11.70 13.80 -8.79
N ALA A 97 -11.80 14.50 -7.66
CA ALA A 97 -13.01 15.20 -7.24
C ALA A 97 -13.56 16.15 -8.30
N SER A 98 -12.69 16.81 -9.08
CA SER A 98 -13.06 17.71 -10.17
C SER A 98 -13.75 17.01 -11.36
N SER A 99 -13.57 15.70 -11.51
CA SER A 99 -14.15 14.93 -12.63
C SER A 99 -15.41 14.16 -12.26
N GLY A 100 -15.78 14.15 -10.97
CA GLY A 100 -16.92 13.39 -10.44
C GLY A 100 -16.74 11.87 -10.49
N PHE A 101 -15.51 11.39 -10.68
CA PHE A 101 -15.19 9.98 -10.60
C PHE A 101 -14.83 9.59 -9.16
N VAL A 102 -15.41 8.47 -8.71
CA VAL A 102 -15.18 7.90 -7.39
C VAL A 102 -14.73 6.45 -7.56
N TRP A 103 -13.72 6.06 -6.78
CA TRP A 103 -13.30 4.68 -6.67
C TRP A 103 -14.17 3.91 -5.68
N GLU A 104 -14.57 2.72 -6.07
CA GLU A 104 -15.31 1.82 -5.20
C GLU A 104 -14.67 0.43 -5.23
N LEU A 105 -14.47 -0.15 -4.06
CA LEU A 105 -14.12 -1.57 -3.96
C LEU A 105 -15.37 -2.37 -4.31
N VAL A 106 -15.38 -3.04 -5.46
CA VAL A 106 -16.55 -3.70 -6.01
C VAL A 106 -16.59 -5.17 -5.65
N GLU A 107 -15.41 -5.80 -5.64
CA GLU A 107 -15.30 -7.23 -5.40
C GLU A 107 -14.02 -7.54 -4.66
N VAL A 108 -14.18 -8.37 -3.66
CA VAL A 108 -13.08 -9.07 -3.01
C VAL A 108 -13.39 -10.54 -3.17
N ASN A 109 -12.69 -11.19 -4.10
CA ASN A 109 -12.81 -12.63 -4.23
C ASN A 109 -12.03 -13.28 -3.09
N GLY A 110 -12.74 -13.78 -2.10
CA GLY A 110 -12.18 -14.39 -0.92
C GLY A 110 -12.62 -13.72 0.39
N ASP A 111 -12.16 -14.26 1.49
CA ASP A 111 -12.50 -13.82 2.85
C ASP A 111 -11.65 -12.61 3.28
N ALA A 112 -11.85 -11.46 2.66
CA ALA A 112 -11.21 -10.24 3.12
C ALA A 112 -12.03 -9.54 4.19
N ASP A 113 -11.39 -9.26 5.30
CA ASP A 113 -11.93 -8.41 6.34
C ASP A 113 -11.62 -6.95 6.03
N VAL A 114 -12.65 -6.14 5.74
CA VAL A 114 -12.49 -4.69 5.67
C VAL A 114 -12.41 -4.14 7.08
N LEU A 115 -11.21 -3.71 7.47
CA LEU A 115 -10.91 -3.26 8.83
C LEU A 115 -11.32 -1.79 9.06
N LYS A 116 -11.12 -0.97 8.06
CA LYS A 116 -11.41 0.47 8.11
C LYS A 116 -11.48 1.06 6.70
N GLU A 117 -12.41 1.97 6.52
CA GLU A 117 -12.48 2.83 5.37
C GLU A 117 -12.45 4.30 5.82
N SER A 118 -11.68 5.12 5.14
CA SER A 118 -11.56 6.55 5.44
C SER A 118 -11.32 7.35 4.17
N THR A 119 -11.84 8.57 4.14
CA THR A 119 -11.57 9.52 3.07
C THR A 119 -10.66 10.62 3.61
N GLU A 120 -9.53 10.81 2.96
CA GLU A 120 -8.62 11.92 3.25
C GLU A 120 -9.07 13.11 2.40
N LEU A 121 -9.51 14.16 3.08
CA LEU A 121 -9.93 15.39 2.42
C LEU A 121 -8.72 16.12 1.81
N PRO A 122 -8.88 16.77 0.67
CA PRO A 122 -7.81 17.53 0.04
C PRO A 122 -7.34 18.67 0.95
N ARG A 123 -6.05 18.90 0.98
CA ARG A 123 -5.43 19.98 1.78
C ARG A 123 -5.65 21.37 1.20
N SER A 124 -6.13 21.46 -0.04
CA SER A 124 -6.43 22.72 -0.73
C SER A 124 -7.66 22.57 -1.62
N TYR A 125 -8.34 23.69 -1.89
CA TYR A 125 -9.48 23.71 -2.79
C TYR A 125 -9.09 23.24 -4.20
N GLY A 126 -9.82 22.27 -4.73
CA GLY A 126 -9.57 21.69 -6.06
C GLY A 126 -8.49 20.61 -6.12
N ALA A 127 -7.87 20.25 -5.00
CA ALA A 127 -6.98 19.09 -4.95
C ALA A 127 -7.78 17.78 -4.86
N ASP A 128 -7.17 16.70 -5.34
CA ASP A 128 -7.77 15.38 -5.30
C ASP A 128 -7.96 14.89 -3.86
N SER A 129 -9.09 14.26 -3.58
CA SER A 129 -9.28 13.49 -2.36
C SER A 129 -8.71 12.08 -2.54
N SER A 130 -8.37 11.42 -1.45
CA SER A 130 -8.00 10.02 -1.49
C SER A 130 -8.86 9.21 -0.53
N ARG A 131 -9.28 8.04 -1.00
CA ARG A 131 -9.96 7.05 -0.20
C ARG A 131 -8.95 6.01 0.22
N VAL A 132 -8.91 5.67 1.50
CA VAL A 132 -8.01 4.64 2.03
C VAL A 132 -8.87 3.53 2.61
N VAL A 133 -8.71 2.33 2.06
CA VAL A 133 -9.36 1.11 2.55
C VAL A 133 -8.30 0.23 3.18
N HIS A 134 -8.43 -0.06 4.47
CA HIS A 134 -7.61 -1.04 5.16
C HIS A 134 -8.34 -2.37 5.18
N LEU A 135 -7.68 -3.41 4.70
CA LEU A 135 -8.24 -4.76 4.67
C LEU A 135 -7.16 -5.80 5.02
N ARG A 136 -7.61 -7.01 5.30
CA ARG A 136 -6.78 -8.16 5.63
C ARG A 136 -7.39 -9.42 5.03
N PHE A 137 -6.53 -10.37 4.63
CA PHE A 137 -6.95 -11.71 4.25
C PHE A 137 -6.56 -12.69 5.36
N SER A 138 -7.55 -13.38 5.92
CA SER A 138 -7.33 -14.31 7.03
C SER A 138 -7.03 -15.74 6.57
N ARG A 139 -7.16 -16.02 5.29
CA ARG A 139 -6.93 -17.35 4.71
C ARG A 139 -5.88 -17.31 3.60
N PRO A 140 -5.02 -18.34 3.53
CA PRO A 140 -4.14 -18.52 2.38
C PRO A 140 -4.93 -18.69 1.09
N GLY A 141 -4.37 -18.24 -0.03
CA GLY A 141 -4.98 -18.37 -1.34
C GLY A 141 -4.68 -17.19 -2.26
N ILE A 142 -5.26 -17.24 -3.44
CA ILE A 142 -5.21 -16.12 -4.40
C ILE A 142 -6.49 -15.31 -4.25
N HIS A 143 -6.33 -14.06 -3.87
CA HIS A 143 -7.42 -13.11 -3.70
C HIS A 143 -7.32 -12.02 -4.76
N THR A 144 -8.44 -11.55 -5.25
CA THR A 144 -8.50 -10.46 -6.23
C THR A 144 -9.22 -9.27 -5.61
N LEU A 145 -8.55 -8.14 -5.58
CA LEU A 145 -9.14 -6.85 -5.26
C LEU A 145 -9.58 -6.20 -6.57
N ALA A 146 -10.87 -5.97 -6.74
CA ALA A 146 -11.41 -5.29 -7.90
C ALA A 146 -11.94 -3.90 -7.53
N PHE A 147 -11.49 -2.90 -8.25
CA PHE A 147 -11.87 -1.51 -8.03
C PHE A 147 -12.56 -0.96 -9.26
N GLU A 148 -13.72 -0.39 -9.08
CA GLU A 148 -14.45 0.30 -10.12
C GLU A 148 -14.26 1.81 -9.98
N HIS A 149 -13.74 2.43 -11.03
CA HIS A 149 -13.67 3.88 -11.15
C HIS A 149 -14.90 4.35 -11.92
N ARG A 150 -15.90 4.87 -11.22
CA ARG A 150 -17.17 5.22 -11.83
C ARG A 150 -17.61 6.65 -11.54
N ARG A 151 -18.36 7.20 -12.47
CA ARG A 151 -19.29 8.29 -12.17
C ARG A 151 -20.62 7.70 -11.70
N PRO A 152 -21.40 8.40 -10.86
CA PRO A 152 -22.69 7.89 -10.38
C PRO A 152 -23.64 7.43 -11.50
N TRP A 153 -23.48 7.97 -12.71
CA TRP A 153 -24.33 7.70 -13.88
C TRP A 153 -23.65 6.89 -14.99
N ASN A 154 -22.38 6.50 -14.83
CA ASN A 154 -21.68 5.74 -15.87
C ASN A 154 -20.68 4.78 -15.24
N LYS A 155 -20.87 3.50 -15.50
CA LYS A 155 -19.94 2.43 -15.08
C LYS A 155 -18.76 2.40 -16.05
N GLN A 156 -17.58 2.80 -15.62
CA GLN A 156 -16.37 2.68 -16.41
C GLN A 156 -15.23 2.12 -15.56
N ARG A 157 -14.60 1.09 -16.11
CA ARG A 157 -13.33 0.50 -15.82
C ARG A 157 -13.19 -0.17 -14.45
N ILE A 158 -12.97 -1.47 -14.49
CA ILE A 158 -12.54 -2.30 -13.37
C ILE A 158 -11.02 -2.43 -13.45
N ASP A 159 -10.32 -1.97 -12.44
CA ASP A 159 -8.90 -2.24 -12.23
C ASP A 159 -8.76 -3.32 -11.16
N THR A 160 -7.89 -4.29 -11.37
CA THR A 160 -7.69 -5.42 -10.46
C THR A 160 -6.27 -5.47 -9.94
N ILE A 161 -6.14 -5.88 -8.67
CA ILE A 161 -4.86 -6.22 -8.03
C ILE A 161 -5.00 -7.65 -7.52
N GLU A 162 -4.07 -8.51 -7.89
CA GLU A 162 -4.00 -9.87 -7.36
C GLU A 162 -3.15 -9.88 -6.09
N VAL A 163 -3.67 -10.52 -5.06
CA VAL A 163 -2.96 -10.75 -3.80
C VAL A 163 -2.87 -12.25 -3.57
N ALA A 164 -1.68 -12.81 -3.59
CA ALA A 164 -1.41 -14.17 -3.20
C ALA A 164 -0.98 -14.18 -1.73
N VAL A 165 -1.73 -14.86 -0.90
CA VAL A 165 -1.43 -15.06 0.52
C VAL A 165 -0.86 -16.46 0.67
N GLU A 166 0.43 -16.55 1.00
CA GLU A 166 1.11 -17.84 1.26
C GLU A 166 0.66 -18.40 2.61
N GLY A 167 0.49 -19.72 2.68
CA GLY A 167 0.09 -20.43 3.89
C GLY A 167 1.28 -20.97 4.66
#